data_473fd8d0b82eb18691e672a40be878bd
#
_entry.id   473fd8d0b82eb18691e672a40be878bd
#
_cell.length_a   1.000
_cell.length_b   1.000
_cell.length_c   1.000
_cell.angle_alpha   90.00
_cell.angle_beta   90.00
_cell.angle_gamma   90.00
#
_symmetry.space_group_name_H-M   'P 1'
#
loop_
_entity.id
_entity.type
_entity.pdbx_description
1 polymer ?
#
loop_
_entity_poly.entity_id
_entity_poly.type
_entity_poly.pdbx_seq_one_letter_code
_entity_poly.pdbx_strand_id
1 'polypeptide(L)'
;SDFNGGLGADSSGNKNDFTPTNLVATDQVLDSPTNNFATLNPLVPKANASSTFPTLSEGNLKWSGANASYYSRLLGTIPMTSGKWYWEVYNKDITSVGWTEGRVGIFSMKSLEEFGTSTTASHDITGTLLYSATNGKLQAGNGTGTPDDLATLSTYTNGDIISIAVDMDASTILLYKNGSVQNSGTAIAFSAMSQPNGIADGALPWFNAIYSQHSRIVNFGQDSSFAGEKTAQGNGGDGEDFYYTPPTGYKALNTNNLDDPAIALPTDHFETVLWTGDGADTKAIAASDFVMDFAWIKNRSAAENNVVWDRV
;
A
#
# COMPACT_ATOMS: atom_id res chain seq x y z
N SER A 1 7.96 19.92 4.89
CA SER A 1 8.81 20.61 5.88
C SER A 1 10.13 20.93 5.22
N ASP A 2 10.44 22.22 5.11
CA ASP A 2 11.72 22.68 4.57
C ASP A 2 12.85 22.09 5.42
N PHE A 3 13.57 21.13 4.88
CA PHE A 3 14.89 20.80 5.43
C PHE A 3 15.76 22.02 5.29
N ASN A 4 16.17 22.60 6.42
CA ASN A 4 16.92 23.85 6.50
C ASN A 4 18.36 23.65 6.00
N GLY A 5 18.53 23.27 4.73
CA GLY A 5 19.83 22.96 4.13
C GLY A 5 19.75 22.27 2.76
N GLY A 6 18.54 21.90 2.29
CA GLY A 6 18.35 21.20 1.02
C GLY A 6 18.51 19.67 1.12
N LEU A 7 18.31 19.00 -0.01
CA LEU A 7 18.44 17.55 -0.12
C LEU A 7 19.87 17.11 0.27
N GLY A 8 19.97 16.13 1.19
CA GLY A 8 21.26 15.62 1.66
C GLY A 8 21.88 16.37 2.84
N ALA A 9 21.23 17.43 3.35
CA ALA A 9 21.75 18.15 4.51
C ALA A 9 21.65 17.36 5.81
N ASP A 10 22.72 17.38 6.61
CA ASP A 10 22.75 16.79 7.94
C ASP A 10 22.12 17.74 8.96
N SER A 11 20.99 17.39 9.52
CA SER A 11 20.29 18.15 10.56
C SER A 11 20.85 17.91 11.98
N SER A 12 21.82 17.02 12.17
CA SER A 12 22.39 16.69 13.48
C SER A 12 23.29 17.79 14.05
N GLY A 13 23.67 18.79 13.26
CA GLY A 13 24.64 19.83 13.63
C GLY A 13 26.09 19.46 13.37
N ASN A 14 26.40 18.23 12.98
CA ASN A 14 27.76 17.75 12.71
C ASN A 14 28.24 18.07 11.28
N LYS A 15 27.34 18.57 10.41
CA LYS A 15 27.62 18.94 9.01
C LYS A 15 28.18 17.78 8.18
N ASN A 16 27.67 16.58 8.41
CA ASN A 16 27.96 15.40 7.59
C ASN A 16 27.05 15.37 6.36
N ASP A 17 27.02 16.46 5.61
CA ASP A 17 26.14 16.62 4.47
C ASP A 17 26.49 15.62 3.37
N PHE A 18 25.47 15.06 2.75
CA PHE A 18 25.58 14.23 1.55
C PHE A 18 25.42 15.10 0.31
N THR A 19 26.22 14.83 -0.71
CA THR A 19 26.01 15.44 -2.03
C THR A 19 24.96 14.62 -2.75
N PRO A 20 23.74 15.16 -2.99
CA PRO A 20 22.71 14.42 -3.72
C PRO A 20 23.14 14.22 -5.18
N THR A 21 22.93 13.02 -5.70
CA THR A 21 23.13 12.70 -7.11
C THR A 21 21.83 12.15 -7.67
N ASN A 22 21.29 12.79 -8.69
CA ASN A 22 20.01 12.46 -9.32
C ASN A 22 18.77 12.56 -8.40
N LEU A 23 18.88 13.26 -7.26
CA LEU A 23 17.74 13.59 -6.41
C LEU A 23 17.27 15.01 -6.73
N VAL A 24 15.96 15.17 -6.87
CA VAL A 24 15.28 16.47 -7.04
C VAL A 24 14.23 16.67 -5.95
N ALA A 25 13.74 17.89 -5.79
CA ALA A 25 12.79 18.20 -4.71
C ALA A 25 11.49 17.37 -4.77
N THR A 26 11.11 16.92 -5.96
CA THR A 26 9.93 16.07 -6.18
C THR A 26 10.14 14.58 -5.80
N ASP A 27 11.37 14.18 -5.47
CA ASP A 27 11.64 12.86 -4.90
C ASP A 27 11.37 12.82 -3.39
N GLN A 28 11.09 13.98 -2.79
CA GLN A 28 10.77 14.09 -1.38
C GLN A 28 9.28 13.84 -1.16
N VAL A 29 8.97 12.86 -0.31
CA VAL A 29 7.62 12.48 0.08
C VAL A 29 7.43 12.64 1.59
N LEU A 30 6.18 12.53 2.07
CA LEU A 30 5.83 12.72 3.49
C LEU A 30 6.19 11.52 4.39
N ASP A 31 6.72 10.43 3.84
CA ASP A 31 7.16 9.28 4.64
C ASP A 31 8.18 9.68 5.71
N SER A 32 8.02 9.11 6.88
CA SER A 32 8.93 9.30 8.01
C SER A 32 9.13 7.97 8.74
N PRO A 33 10.15 7.84 9.61
CA PRO A 33 10.35 6.60 10.38
C PRO A 33 9.16 6.18 11.24
N THR A 34 8.29 7.14 11.60
CA THR A 34 7.11 6.91 12.45
C THR A 34 5.79 6.92 11.70
N ASN A 35 5.77 7.38 10.45
CA ASN A 35 4.58 7.38 9.61
C ASN A 35 4.94 6.92 8.19
N ASN A 36 4.65 5.67 7.89
CA ASN A 36 4.92 5.07 6.59
C ASN A 36 3.62 4.97 5.79
N PHE A 37 3.63 5.52 4.59
CA PHE A 37 2.52 5.39 3.65
C PHE A 37 2.56 4.05 2.91
N ALA A 38 1.42 3.61 2.41
CA ALA A 38 1.37 2.48 1.51
C ALA A 38 2.18 2.76 0.23
N THR A 39 2.75 1.71 -0.33
CA THR A 39 3.43 1.71 -1.62
C THR A 39 2.98 0.50 -2.44
N LEU A 40 3.43 0.38 -3.69
CA LEU A 40 3.23 -0.82 -4.48
C LEU A 40 4.17 -1.92 -3.99
N ASN A 41 3.61 -3.12 -3.81
CA ASN A 41 4.36 -4.26 -3.28
C ASN A 41 5.16 -4.97 -4.40
N PRO A 42 6.51 -4.91 -4.39
CA PRO A 42 7.35 -5.58 -5.38
C PRO A 42 7.41 -7.11 -5.19
N LEU A 43 6.89 -7.63 -4.09
CA LEU A 43 6.98 -9.05 -3.73
C LEU A 43 5.69 -9.84 -4.03
N VAL A 44 4.72 -9.21 -4.69
CA VAL A 44 3.49 -9.91 -5.10
C VAL A 44 3.83 -11.07 -6.02
N PRO A 45 3.31 -12.28 -5.77
CA PRO A 45 3.57 -13.43 -6.63
C PRO A 45 3.14 -13.15 -8.08
N LYS A 46 3.95 -13.59 -9.03
CA LYS A 46 3.57 -13.57 -10.44
C LYS A 46 2.39 -14.51 -10.67
N ALA A 47 1.47 -14.12 -11.53
CA ALA A 47 0.33 -14.97 -11.87
C ALA A 47 0.74 -16.29 -12.54
N ASN A 48 1.84 -16.28 -13.28
CA ASN A 48 2.48 -17.49 -13.83
C ASN A 48 3.96 -17.23 -14.12
N ALA A 49 4.71 -18.28 -14.40
CA ALA A 49 6.15 -18.20 -14.66
C ALA A 49 6.52 -17.32 -15.87
N SER A 50 5.61 -17.17 -16.82
CA SER A 50 5.82 -16.36 -18.04
C SER A 50 5.45 -14.88 -17.85
N SER A 51 4.86 -14.52 -16.72
CA SER A 51 4.52 -13.11 -16.42
C SER A 51 5.78 -12.33 -16.07
N THR A 52 5.93 -11.15 -16.67
CA THR A 52 6.98 -10.20 -16.31
C THR A 52 6.42 -9.27 -15.24
N PHE A 53 7.18 -9.03 -14.17
CA PHE A 53 6.79 -8.05 -13.16
C PHE A 53 6.98 -6.64 -13.75
N PRO A 54 6.08 -5.69 -13.50
CA PRO A 54 6.25 -4.31 -13.95
C PRO A 54 7.47 -3.67 -13.28
N THR A 55 8.07 -2.71 -13.95
CA THR A 55 9.14 -1.90 -13.36
C THR A 55 8.54 -0.90 -12.39
N LEU A 56 9.00 -0.92 -11.14
CA LEU A 56 8.65 0.06 -10.13
C LEU A 56 9.74 1.14 -10.02
N SER A 57 9.34 2.38 -9.77
CA SER A 57 10.19 3.55 -9.54
C SER A 57 9.50 4.55 -8.62
N GLU A 58 10.13 5.68 -8.36
CA GLU A 58 9.60 6.75 -7.50
C GLU A 58 9.16 6.19 -6.13
N GLY A 59 10.07 5.53 -5.41
CA GLY A 59 9.73 4.93 -4.11
C GLY A 59 8.64 3.85 -4.16
N ASN A 60 8.52 3.13 -5.28
CA ASN A 60 7.44 2.17 -5.56
C ASN A 60 6.04 2.82 -5.66
N LEU A 61 5.96 4.07 -6.06
CA LEU A 61 4.68 4.74 -6.36
C LEU A 61 4.33 4.73 -7.84
N LYS A 62 5.34 4.63 -8.70
CA LYS A 62 5.17 4.57 -10.15
C LYS A 62 5.45 3.19 -10.69
N TRP A 63 4.63 2.76 -11.63
CA TRP A 63 4.89 1.53 -12.38
C TRP A 63 4.81 1.76 -13.88
N SER A 64 5.68 1.06 -14.59
CA SER A 64 5.61 0.90 -16.03
C SER A 64 5.23 -0.52 -16.35
N GLY A 65 4.32 -0.70 -17.29
CA GLY A 65 3.82 -2.02 -17.65
C GLY A 65 4.91 -2.97 -18.10
N ALA A 66 4.75 -4.21 -17.74
CA ALA A 66 5.55 -5.30 -18.27
C ALA A 66 5.05 -5.75 -19.64
N ASN A 67 5.92 -6.35 -20.44
CA ASN A 67 5.60 -6.80 -21.79
C ASN A 67 4.47 -7.85 -21.80
N ALA A 68 3.38 -7.52 -22.48
CA ALA A 68 2.38 -8.39 -23.13
C ALA A 68 1.82 -9.65 -22.42
N SER A 69 1.94 -9.81 -21.12
CA SER A 69 1.28 -10.92 -20.42
C SER A 69 0.02 -10.47 -19.71
N TYR A 70 -1.07 -11.16 -19.94
CA TYR A 70 -2.42 -10.87 -19.40
C TYR A 70 -2.55 -10.86 -17.86
N TYR A 71 -1.46 -11.02 -17.12
CA TYR A 71 -1.50 -11.36 -15.70
C TYR A 71 -0.60 -10.52 -14.79
N SER A 72 -0.08 -9.39 -15.25
CA SER A 72 0.69 -8.50 -14.38
C SER A 72 -0.22 -7.69 -13.49
N ARG A 73 -0.03 -7.82 -12.19
CA ARG A 73 -0.84 -7.25 -11.12
C ARG A 73 0.06 -6.60 -10.09
N LEU A 74 -0.42 -5.54 -9.50
CA LEU A 74 0.21 -4.89 -8.36
C LEU A 74 -0.80 -4.74 -7.23
N LEU A 75 -0.33 -4.89 -6.01
CA LEU A 75 -1.09 -4.64 -4.79
C LEU A 75 -0.41 -3.54 -3.98
N GLY A 76 -1.19 -2.81 -3.20
CA GLY A 76 -0.66 -1.96 -2.15
C GLY A 76 -0.07 -2.78 -1.00
N THR A 77 0.80 -2.16 -0.21
CA THR A 77 1.50 -2.83 0.91
C THR A 77 0.69 -2.86 2.21
N ILE A 78 -0.29 -1.96 2.39
CA ILE A 78 -1.08 -1.87 3.61
C ILE A 78 -2.50 -2.40 3.34
N PRO A 79 -2.96 -3.44 4.06
CA PRO A 79 -4.33 -3.93 3.97
C PRO A 79 -5.29 -3.03 4.77
N MET A 80 -6.52 -2.97 4.29
CA MET A 80 -7.64 -2.27 4.92
C MET A 80 -8.57 -3.30 5.53
N THR A 81 -8.77 -3.29 6.86
CA THR A 81 -9.67 -4.20 7.57
C THR A 81 -10.83 -3.48 8.26
N SER A 82 -10.67 -2.19 8.51
CA SER A 82 -11.65 -1.29 9.12
C SER A 82 -11.43 0.13 8.61
N GLY A 83 -12.30 1.08 8.92
CA GLY A 83 -12.11 2.50 8.65
C GLY A 83 -12.39 2.92 7.19
N LYS A 84 -12.08 4.18 6.90
CA LYS A 84 -12.35 4.84 5.61
C LYS A 84 -11.04 5.31 4.99
N TRP A 85 -10.77 4.84 3.78
CA TRP A 85 -9.49 5.00 3.11
C TRP A 85 -9.65 5.66 1.76
N TYR A 86 -8.66 6.48 1.37
CA TYR A 86 -8.64 7.20 0.11
C TYR A 86 -7.26 7.16 -0.51
N TRP A 87 -7.20 6.99 -1.81
CA TRP A 87 -5.97 7.13 -2.62
C TRP A 87 -6.30 7.57 -4.03
N GLU A 88 -5.29 8.02 -4.76
CA GLU A 88 -5.40 8.55 -6.11
C GLU A 88 -4.46 7.83 -7.07
N VAL A 89 -4.86 7.72 -8.33
CA VAL A 89 -4.05 7.14 -9.40
C VAL A 89 -4.03 8.09 -10.59
N TYR A 90 -2.87 8.64 -10.87
CA TYR A 90 -2.62 9.42 -12.07
C TYR A 90 -2.30 8.49 -13.24
N ASN A 91 -3.09 8.54 -14.29
CA ASN A 91 -2.95 7.76 -15.51
C ASN A 91 -2.08 8.54 -16.50
N LYS A 92 -0.75 8.48 -16.31
CA LYS A 92 0.19 9.21 -17.18
C LYS A 92 0.14 8.70 -18.61
N ASP A 93 0.18 7.38 -18.78
CA ASP A 93 0.04 6.73 -20.08
C ASP A 93 -0.68 5.39 -19.90
N ILE A 94 -1.85 5.30 -20.49
CA ILE A 94 -2.70 4.10 -20.54
C ILE A 94 -3.14 3.85 -21.99
N THR A 95 -2.19 3.92 -22.92
CA THR A 95 -2.45 3.75 -24.36
C THR A 95 -3.23 2.49 -24.61
N SER A 96 -4.38 2.66 -25.25
CA SER A 96 -5.38 1.62 -25.44
C SER A 96 -4.94 0.57 -26.43
N VAL A 97 -4.74 -0.67 -25.98
CA VAL A 97 -4.57 -1.85 -26.82
C VAL A 97 -5.35 -3.03 -26.23
N GLY A 98 -6.70 -3.05 -26.38
CA GLY A 98 -7.52 -4.20 -26.03
C GLY A 98 -8.31 -4.13 -24.70
N TRP A 99 -8.77 -5.25 -24.20
CA TRP A 99 -9.88 -5.41 -23.26
C TRP A 99 -9.54 -5.22 -21.76
N THR A 100 -8.28 -5.08 -21.40
CA THR A 100 -7.84 -5.24 -20.00
C THR A 100 -7.14 -4.02 -19.42
N GLU A 101 -7.20 -2.89 -20.11
CA GLU A 101 -6.36 -1.75 -19.81
C GLU A 101 -6.95 -0.85 -18.76
N GLY A 102 -6.03 -0.29 -17.99
CA GLY A 102 -6.35 0.79 -17.10
C GLY A 102 -7.30 0.42 -15.96
N ARG A 103 -7.19 -0.77 -15.36
CA ARG A 103 -8.03 -1.12 -14.21
C ARG A 103 -7.38 -0.73 -12.89
N VAL A 104 -8.21 -0.20 -11.99
CA VAL A 104 -7.84 0.15 -10.61
C VAL A 104 -8.98 -0.27 -9.67
N GLY A 105 -8.68 -0.58 -8.44
CA GLY A 105 -9.70 -0.95 -7.47
C GLY A 105 -9.14 -1.63 -6.23
N ILE A 106 -9.82 -2.67 -5.76
CA ILE A 106 -9.47 -3.41 -4.56
C ILE A 106 -9.51 -4.92 -4.79
N PHE A 107 -8.80 -5.64 -3.94
CA PHE A 107 -8.64 -7.08 -3.97
C PHE A 107 -8.78 -7.67 -2.57
N SER A 108 -9.58 -8.73 -2.42
CA SER A 108 -9.75 -9.42 -1.14
C SER A 108 -8.45 -10.06 -0.67
N MET A 109 -8.09 -9.87 0.58
CA MET A 109 -6.96 -10.56 1.21
C MET A 109 -7.14 -12.09 1.20
N LYS A 110 -8.37 -12.57 1.33
CA LYS A 110 -8.67 -14.01 1.28
C LYS A 110 -8.36 -14.64 -0.08
N SER A 111 -8.41 -13.86 -1.15
CA SER A 111 -8.09 -14.33 -2.50
C SER A 111 -6.57 -14.34 -2.80
N LEU A 112 -5.71 -13.93 -1.86
CA LEU A 112 -4.26 -13.94 -2.07
C LEU A 112 -3.71 -15.35 -2.34
N GLU A 113 -4.30 -16.39 -1.78
CA GLU A 113 -3.91 -17.78 -2.02
C GLU A 113 -4.14 -18.19 -3.48
N GLU A 114 -5.18 -17.67 -4.12
CA GLU A 114 -5.50 -17.92 -5.52
C GLU A 114 -4.63 -17.07 -6.47
N PHE A 115 -4.02 -16.02 -5.94
CA PHE A 115 -3.34 -14.99 -6.72
C PHE A 115 -2.13 -15.52 -7.50
N GLY A 116 -1.37 -16.46 -6.93
CA GLY A 116 -0.17 -17.04 -7.55
C GLY A 116 -0.43 -18.25 -8.46
N THR A 117 -1.60 -18.84 -8.40
CA THR A 117 -1.93 -20.08 -9.11
C THR A 117 -2.95 -19.90 -10.23
N SER A 118 -3.71 -18.82 -10.21
CA SER A 118 -4.78 -18.57 -11.17
C SER A 118 -4.23 -18.25 -12.56
N THR A 119 -4.62 -19.03 -13.55
CA THR A 119 -4.46 -18.75 -14.98
C THR A 119 -5.60 -17.88 -15.52
N THR A 120 -6.57 -17.55 -14.67
CA THR A 120 -7.71 -16.69 -14.99
C THR A 120 -7.27 -15.25 -15.18
N ALA A 121 -7.91 -14.53 -16.07
CA ALA A 121 -7.65 -13.11 -16.26
C ALA A 121 -7.74 -12.36 -14.93
N SER A 122 -6.84 -11.44 -14.68
CA SER A 122 -6.71 -10.74 -13.38
C SER A 122 -7.97 -10.05 -12.88
N HIS A 123 -8.89 -9.73 -13.77
CA HIS A 123 -10.16 -9.05 -13.49
C HIS A 123 -11.31 -10.01 -13.14
N ASP A 124 -11.07 -11.30 -13.23
CA ASP A 124 -12.10 -12.30 -12.99
C ASP A 124 -11.81 -13.19 -11.76
N ILE A 125 -10.78 -12.87 -11.01
CA ILE A 125 -10.53 -13.55 -9.73
C ILE A 125 -11.60 -13.14 -8.73
N THR A 126 -12.17 -14.10 -8.03
CA THR A 126 -13.15 -13.86 -6.97
C THR A 126 -12.60 -12.88 -5.92
N GLY A 127 -13.44 -11.97 -5.42
CA GLY A 127 -13.00 -10.93 -4.49
C GLY A 127 -12.22 -9.78 -5.11
N THR A 128 -12.21 -9.62 -6.46
CA THR A 128 -11.75 -8.38 -7.10
C THR A 128 -12.90 -7.44 -7.36
N LEU A 129 -12.66 -6.13 -7.20
CA LEU A 129 -13.60 -5.06 -7.55
C LEU A 129 -12.85 -3.95 -8.28
N LEU A 130 -13.08 -3.81 -9.59
CA LEU A 130 -12.19 -3.10 -10.49
C LEU A 130 -12.94 -2.13 -11.39
N TYR A 131 -12.48 -0.89 -11.42
CA TYR A 131 -12.94 0.14 -12.37
C TYR A 131 -12.08 0.14 -13.62
N SER A 132 -12.72 -0.05 -14.77
CA SER A 132 -12.07 -0.17 -16.08
C SER A 132 -12.07 1.16 -16.84
N ALA A 133 -10.89 1.54 -17.37
CA ALA A 133 -10.73 2.74 -18.18
C ALA A 133 -11.53 2.69 -19.49
N THR A 134 -11.49 1.57 -20.18
CA THR A 134 -11.97 1.45 -21.58
C THR A 134 -13.48 1.42 -21.72
N ASN A 135 -14.18 0.78 -20.79
CA ASN A 135 -15.63 0.63 -20.86
C ASN A 135 -16.39 1.37 -19.75
N GLY A 136 -15.66 2.00 -18.82
CA GLY A 136 -16.24 2.73 -17.71
C GLY A 136 -16.96 1.86 -16.68
N LYS A 137 -16.81 0.54 -16.72
CA LYS A 137 -17.52 -0.34 -15.81
C LYS A 137 -16.77 -0.57 -14.51
N LEU A 138 -17.50 -0.60 -13.41
CA LEU A 138 -17.04 -1.21 -12.19
C LEU A 138 -17.44 -2.68 -12.21
N GLN A 139 -16.44 -3.56 -12.19
CA GLN A 139 -16.60 -4.99 -12.40
C GLN A 139 -16.11 -5.78 -11.19
N ALA A 140 -16.86 -6.81 -10.82
CA ALA A 140 -16.47 -7.76 -9.79
C ALA A 140 -16.08 -9.10 -10.43
N GLY A 141 -14.92 -9.63 -10.05
CA GLY A 141 -14.49 -10.96 -10.48
C GLY A 141 -15.34 -12.04 -9.82
N ASN A 142 -15.80 -13.01 -10.61
CA ASN A 142 -16.67 -14.09 -10.15
C ASN A 142 -16.10 -15.49 -10.45
N GLY A 143 -14.92 -15.57 -11.07
CA GLY A 143 -14.23 -16.83 -11.38
C GLY A 143 -14.76 -17.59 -12.60
N THR A 144 -15.66 -16.99 -13.39
CA THR A 144 -16.33 -17.68 -14.52
C THR A 144 -15.77 -17.31 -15.89
N GLY A 145 -14.83 -16.36 -15.98
CA GLY A 145 -14.30 -15.79 -17.21
C GLY A 145 -15.02 -14.53 -17.68
N THR A 146 -16.14 -14.18 -17.05
CA THR A 146 -16.90 -12.96 -17.33
C THR A 146 -17.30 -12.29 -16.02
N PRO A 147 -16.65 -11.17 -15.64
CA PRO A 147 -16.93 -10.50 -14.38
C PRO A 147 -18.34 -9.88 -14.37
N ASP A 148 -18.88 -9.72 -13.16
CA ASP A 148 -20.18 -9.06 -12.97
C ASP A 148 -20.03 -7.54 -13.15
N ASP A 149 -20.89 -6.93 -13.93
CA ASP A 149 -20.97 -5.48 -14.08
C ASP A 149 -21.83 -4.89 -12.95
N LEU A 150 -21.22 -4.18 -12.01
CA LEU A 150 -21.95 -3.58 -10.88
C LEU A 150 -22.41 -2.16 -11.15
N ALA A 151 -21.67 -1.39 -11.95
CA ALA A 151 -22.03 -0.02 -12.32
C ALA A 151 -21.39 0.37 -13.66
N THR A 152 -22.02 1.35 -14.34
CA THR A 152 -21.44 2.02 -15.50
C THR A 152 -21.07 3.45 -15.11
N LEU A 153 -19.80 3.75 -15.18
CA LEU A 153 -19.16 5.01 -14.81
C LEU A 153 -18.59 5.67 -16.08
N SER A 154 -17.95 6.80 -15.92
CA SER A 154 -17.24 7.45 -17.04
C SER A 154 -16.00 6.68 -17.45
N THR A 155 -15.71 6.54 -18.72
CA THR A 155 -14.38 6.09 -19.19
C THR A 155 -13.30 7.08 -18.79
N TYR A 156 -12.05 6.61 -18.67
CA TYR A 156 -10.91 7.48 -18.37
C TYR A 156 -9.71 7.14 -19.25
N THR A 157 -8.81 8.10 -19.43
CA THR A 157 -7.69 8.04 -20.37
C THR A 157 -6.46 8.71 -19.81
N ASN A 158 -5.45 8.89 -20.66
CA ASN A 158 -4.20 9.59 -20.32
C ASN A 158 -4.50 10.97 -19.74
N GLY A 159 -3.81 11.32 -18.66
CA GLY A 159 -3.95 12.58 -17.96
C GLY A 159 -5.04 12.60 -16.88
N ASP A 160 -5.96 11.64 -16.87
CA ASP A 160 -7.01 11.56 -15.86
C ASP A 160 -6.46 11.03 -14.51
N ILE A 161 -6.99 11.57 -13.43
CA ILE A 161 -6.77 11.10 -12.06
C ILE A 161 -8.02 10.37 -11.60
N ILE A 162 -7.87 9.13 -11.17
CA ILE A 162 -8.94 8.32 -10.57
C ILE A 162 -8.69 8.26 -9.08
N SER A 163 -9.69 8.67 -8.29
CA SER A 163 -9.61 8.54 -6.85
C SER A 163 -10.56 7.44 -6.38
N ILE A 164 -10.11 6.68 -5.41
CA ILE A 164 -10.81 5.54 -4.84
C ILE A 164 -11.03 5.82 -3.35
N ALA A 165 -12.28 5.77 -2.91
CA ALA A 165 -12.68 5.91 -1.53
C ALA A 165 -13.36 4.61 -1.06
N VAL A 166 -12.77 3.93 -0.10
CA VAL A 166 -13.24 2.64 0.44
C VAL A 166 -13.67 2.84 1.88
N ASP A 167 -14.90 2.47 2.19
CA ASP A 167 -15.42 2.42 3.56
C ASP A 167 -15.55 0.94 3.94
N MET A 168 -14.59 0.45 4.72
CA MET A 168 -14.56 -0.94 5.16
C MET A 168 -15.66 -1.21 6.20
N ASP A 169 -15.99 -0.22 7.02
CA ASP A 169 -17.01 -0.34 8.07
C ASP A 169 -18.42 -0.48 7.46
N ALA A 170 -18.67 0.28 6.38
CA ALA A 170 -19.92 0.18 5.59
C ALA A 170 -19.84 -0.86 4.47
N SER A 171 -18.67 -1.46 4.20
CA SER A 171 -18.42 -2.39 3.11
C SER A 171 -18.81 -1.81 1.75
N THR A 172 -18.32 -0.60 1.43
CA THR A 172 -18.65 0.11 0.20
C THR A 172 -17.44 0.75 -0.46
N ILE A 173 -17.57 1.02 -1.77
CA ILE A 173 -16.60 1.78 -2.56
C ILE A 173 -17.29 2.95 -3.26
N LEU A 174 -16.60 4.08 -3.32
CA LEU A 174 -16.98 5.25 -4.09
C LEU A 174 -15.80 5.68 -4.96
N LEU A 175 -16.07 6.07 -6.19
CA LEU A 175 -15.05 6.38 -7.19
C LEU A 175 -15.20 7.82 -7.68
N TYR A 176 -14.07 8.43 -8.01
CA TYR A 176 -14.01 9.78 -8.55
C TYR A 176 -13.15 9.78 -9.83
N LYS A 177 -13.52 10.63 -10.76
CA LYS A 177 -12.70 10.96 -11.93
C LYS A 177 -12.44 12.47 -11.91
N ASN A 178 -11.18 12.87 -11.88
CA ASN A 178 -10.77 14.28 -11.85
C ASN A 178 -11.52 15.10 -10.78
N GLY A 179 -11.61 14.54 -9.56
CA GLY A 179 -12.33 15.15 -8.44
C GLY A 179 -13.84 15.05 -8.51
N SER A 180 -14.42 14.60 -9.62
CA SER A 180 -15.85 14.46 -9.78
C SER A 180 -16.34 13.07 -9.39
N VAL A 181 -17.25 13.00 -8.41
CA VAL A 181 -17.84 11.74 -7.94
C VAL A 181 -18.56 11.02 -9.08
N GLN A 182 -18.40 9.71 -9.14
CA GLN A 182 -19.06 8.85 -10.09
C GLN A 182 -20.34 8.25 -9.51
N ASN A 183 -21.13 7.53 -10.34
CA ASN A 183 -22.38 6.88 -9.93
C ASN A 183 -23.35 7.83 -9.21
N SER A 184 -23.41 9.11 -9.62
CA SER A 184 -24.23 10.15 -8.97
C SER A 184 -24.02 10.27 -7.45
N GLY A 185 -22.81 9.92 -6.97
CA GLY A 185 -22.48 9.95 -5.56
C GLY A 185 -22.99 8.76 -4.75
N THR A 186 -23.57 7.76 -5.40
CA THR A 186 -24.05 6.55 -4.74
C THR A 186 -22.90 5.55 -4.59
N ALA A 187 -22.54 5.22 -3.36
CA ALA A 187 -21.53 4.20 -3.06
C ALA A 187 -22.04 2.81 -3.45
N ILE A 188 -21.13 1.95 -3.90
CA ILE A 188 -21.43 0.60 -4.35
C ILE A 188 -21.03 -0.38 -3.26
N ALA A 189 -22.01 -1.17 -2.80
CA ALA A 189 -21.81 -2.13 -1.71
C ALA A 189 -21.08 -3.38 -2.18
N PHE A 190 -20.21 -3.94 -1.35
CA PHE A 190 -19.52 -5.22 -1.63
C PHE A 190 -20.52 -6.39 -1.72
N SER A 191 -21.66 -6.28 -1.06
CA SER A 191 -22.75 -7.26 -1.16
C SER A 191 -23.39 -7.34 -2.55
N ALA A 192 -23.14 -6.38 -3.44
CA ALA A 192 -23.56 -6.44 -4.84
C ALA A 192 -22.72 -7.43 -5.68
N MET A 193 -21.57 -7.87 -5.19
CA MET A 193 -20.72 -8.87 -5.84
C MET A 193 -21.33 -10.26 -5.67
N SER A 194 -21.35 -11.06 -6.72
CA SER A 194 -21.83 -12.46 -6.63
C SER A 194 -20.82 -13.35 -5.87
N GLN A 195 -19.52 -12.99 -5.92
CA GLN A 195 -18.43 -13.71 -5.26
C GLN A 195 -17.50 -12.72 -4.52
N PRO A 196 -17.94 -12.15 -3.37
CA PRO A 196 -17.15 -11.16 -2.64
C PRO A 196 -15.90 -11.76 -1.97
N ASN A 197 -15.86 -13.07 -1.75
CA ASN A 197 -14.73 -13.83 -1.22
C ASN A 197 -14.02 -13.15 -0.02
N GLY A 198 -14.78 -12.65 0.95
CA GLY A 198 -14.26 -12.02 2.16
C GLY A 198 -13.62 -10.63 1.95
N ILE A 199 -13.96 -9.92 0.88
CA ILE A 199 -13.43 -8.57 0.62
C ILE A 199 -13.78 -7.58 1.75
N ALA A 200 -14.88 -7.79 2.45
CA ALA A 200 -15.30 -7.00 3.60
C ALA A 200 -14.48 -7.30 4.87
N ASP A 201 -13.83 -8.46 4.94
CA ASP A 201 -12.97 -8.87 6.06
C ASP A 201 -11.54 -8.31 5.92
N GLY A 202 -11.18 -7.89 4.71
CA GLY A 202 -9.90 -7.27 4.40
C GLY A 202 -9.65 -7.13 2.91
N ALA A 203 -9.19 -5.95 2.51
CA ALA A 203 -8.92 -5.61 1.13
C ALA A 203 -7.56 -4.91 0.97
N LEU A 204 -6.97 -5.05 -0.20
CA LEU A 204 -5.76 -4.34 -0.63
C LEU A 204 -6.06 -3.47 -1.85
N PRO A 205 -5.46 -2.29 -1.99
CA PRO A 205 -5.44 -1.57 -3.25
C PRO A 205 -4.90 -2.46 -4.38
N TRP A 206 -5.57 -2.44 -5.53
CA TRP A 206 -5.21 -3.27 -6.67
C TRP A 206 -5.07 -2.44 -7.94
N PHE A 207 -4.05 -2.79 -8.74
CA PHE A 207 -3.74 -2.09 -9.98
C PHE A 207 -3.38 -3.08 -11.08
N ASN A 208 -3.89 -2.82 -12.27
CA ASN A 208 -3.49 -3.56 -13.46
C ASN A 208 -2.16 -2.99 -13.99
N ALA A 209 -1.23 -3.87 -14.30
CA ALA A 209 0.10 -3.54 -14.79
C ALA A 209 0.44 -4.25 -16.12
N ILE A 210 -0.55 -4.43 -16.98
CA ILE A 210 -0.41 -5.07 -18.28
C ILE A 210 0.10 -4.05 -19.32
N TYR A 211 0.89 -4.54 -20.28
CA TYR A 211 1.51 -3.80 -21.41
C TYR A 211 2.63 -2.82 -21.05
N SER A 212 3.70 -2.89 -21.82
CA SER A 212 4.96 -2.15 -21.62
C SER A 212 4.86 -0.63 -21.82
N GLN A 213 3.76 -0.14 -22.33
CA GLN A 213 3.54 1.29 -22.60
C GLN A 213 2.76 2.00 -21.50
N HIS A 214 2.24 1.25 -20.52
CA HIS A 214 1.50 1.87 -19.43
C HIS A 214 2.44 2.47 -18.40
N SER A 215 2.19 3.71 -18.03
CA SER A 215 2.85 4.40 -16.93
C SER A 215 1.80 5.06 -16.05
N ARG A 216 1.80 4.72 -14.77
CA ARG A 216 0.88 5.28 -13.79
C ARG A 216 1.58 5.55 -12.49
N ILE A 217 1.02 6.46 -11.72
CA ILE A 217 1.56 6.85 -10.43
C ILE A 217 0.42 6.83 -9.44
N VAL A 218 0.63 6.16 -8.31
CA VAL A 218 -0.32 6.16 -7.20
C VAL A 218 0.14 7.14 -6.13
N ASN A 219 -0.81 7.82 -5.53
CA ASN A 219 -0.64 8.64 -4.33
C ASN A 219 -1.54 8.07 -3.23
N PHE A 220 -0.95 7.53 -2.17
CA PHE A 220 -1.65 7.07 -0.97
C PHE A 220 -1.77 8.17 0.09
N GLY A 221 -1.42 9.41 -0.26
CA GLY A 221 -1.42 10.58 0.59
C GLY A 221 -0.04 11.16 0.90
N GLN A 222 1.01 10.68 0.24
CA GLN A 222 2.40 11.15 0.46
C GLN A 222 2.91 12.14 -0.57
N ASP A 223 2.29 12.22 -1.77
CA ASP A 223 2.79 13.08 -2.86
C ASP A 223 1.68 13.43 -3.85
N SER A 224 1.08 14.61 -3.73
CA SER A 224 0.08 15.13 -4.67
C SER A 224 0.67 15.61 -5.99
N SER A 225 2.00 15.68 -6.10
CA SER A 225 2.65 16.02 -7.37
C SER A 225 2.76 14.84 -8.33
N PHE A 226 2.48 13.60 -7.86
CA PHE A 226 2.70 12.38 -8.63
C PHE A 226 4.11 12.33 -9.22
N ALA A 227 5.12 12.41 -8.35
CA ALA A 227 6.54 12.44 -8.73
C ALA A 227 6.87 13.59 -9.70
N GLY A 228 6.30 14.77 -9.44
CA GLY A 228 6.53 15.97 -10.24
C GLY A 228 5.80 16.04 -11.57
N GLU A 229 4.93 15.08 -11.90
CA GLU A 229 4.12 15.10 -13.13
C GLU A 229 2.97 16.14 -13.08
N LYS A 230 2.58 16.56 -11.89
CA LYS A 230 1.55 17.54 -11.60
C LYS A 230 2.06 18.59 -10.62
N THR A 231 1.42 19.74 -10.59
CA THR A 231 1.65 20.72 -9.52
C THR A 231 0.97 20.22 -8.25
N ALA A 232 1.72 20.06 -7.17
CA ALA A 232 1.19 19.62 -5.89
C ALA A 232 0.05 20.52 -5.40
N GLN A 233 -0.97 19.93 -4.79
CA GLN A 233 -2.16 20.64 -4.32
C GLN A 233 -2.26 20.71 -2.80
N GLY A 234 -1.66 19.77 -2.06
CA GLY A 234 -1.61 19.81 -0.60
C GLY A 234 -2.97 19.61 0.07
N ASN A 235 -3.88 18.84 -0.54
CA ASN A 235 -5.16 18.53 0.07
C ASN A 235 -5.03 17.34 1.01
N GLY A 236 -5.86 17.31 2.07
CA GLY A 236 -5.89 16.23 3.06
C GLY A 236 -5.87 16.77 4.48
N GLY A 237 -5.66 15.89 5.44
CA GLY A 237 -5.45 16.24 6.85
C GLY A 237 -3.98 16.56 7.16
N ASP A 238 -3.67 16.77 8.44
CA ASP A 238 -2.28 16.97 8.87
C ASP A 238 -1.42 15.74 8.50
N GLY A 239 -0.33 16.00 7.76
CA GLY A 239 0.57 14.94 7.30
C GLY A 239 0.04 14.13 6.12
N GLU A 240 -0.92 14.66 5.37
CA GLU A 240 -1.44 14.07 4.13
C GLU A 240 -1.28 15.07 2.95
N ASP A 241 -1.02 14.56 1.77
CA ASP A 241 -0.84 15.35 0.54
C ASP A 241 -1.56 14.68 -0.63
N PHE A 242 -2.83 15.06 -0.83
CA PHE A 242 -3.65 14.60 -1.96
C PHE A 242 -3.82 15.69 -3.02
N TYR A 243 -4.03 15.26 -4.27
CA TYR A 243 -4.32 16.17 -5.38
C TYR A 243 -5.75 16.72 -5.29
N TYR A 244 -6.73 15.89 -4.95
CA TYR A 244 -8.11 16.30 -4.65
C TYR A 244 -8.41 16.13 -3.17
N THR A 245 -9.32 16.94 -2.65
CA THR A 245 -9.77 16.82 -1.26
C THR A 245 -10.48 15.48 -1.06
N PRO A 246 -10.00 14.63 -0.13
CA PRO A 246 -10.71 13.39 0.21
C PRO A 246 -12.12 13.65 0.72
N PRO A 247 -13.07 12.73 0.56
CA PRO A 247 -14.38 12.84 1.19
C PRO A 247 -14.24 12.90 2.72
N THR A 248 -15.18 13.55 3.38
CA THR A 248 -15.14 13.71 4.84
C THR A 248 -15.01 12.38 5.56
N GLY A 249 -14.02 12.29 6.45
CA GLY A 249 -13.72 11.10 7.25
C GLY A 249 -12.88 10.04 6.57
N TYR A 250 -12.54 10.21 5.29
CA TYR A 250 -11.58 9.35 4.60
C TYR A 250 -10.15 9.85 4.85
N LYS A 251 -9.21 8.91 4.98
CA LYS A 251 -7.82 9.15 5.37
C LYS A 251 -6.86 8.53 4.39
N ALA A 252 -5.62 9.00 4.43
CA ALA A 252 -4.48 8.38 3.75
C ALA A 252 -4.22 6.97 4.29
N LEU A 253 -3.80 6.08 3.40
CA LEU A 253 -3.40 4.72 3.77
C LEU A 253 -1.95 4.72 4.27
N ASN A 254 -1.78 5.02 5.55
CA ASN A 254 -0.50 5.11 6.25
C ASN A 254 -0.60 4.55 7.67
N THR A 255 0.55 4.34 8.31
CA THR A 255 0.62 3.70 9.63
C THR A 255 0.02 4.54 10.75
N ASN A 256 0.00 5.87 10.65
CA ASN A 256 -0.61 6.73 11.66
C ASN A 256 -2.15 6.68 11.67
N ASN A 257 -2.74 6.25 10.58
CA ASN A 257 -4.19 6.17 10.42
C ASN A 257 -4.75 4.76 10.68
N LEU A 258 -3.87 3.76 10.85
CA LEU A 258 -4.27 2.42 11.28
C LEU A 258 -4.68 2.42 12.75
N ASP A 259 -5.51 1.47 13.12
CA ASP A 259 -5.81 1.21 14.53
C ASP A 259 -4.53 0.88 15.30
N ASP A 260 -4.46 1.30 16.55
CA ASP A 260 -3.33 0.96 17.42
C ASP A 260 -3.18 -0.56 17.52
N PRO A 261 -1.94 -1.07 17.49
CA PRO A 261 -1.72 -2.50 17.67
C PRO A 261 -2.20 -2.95 19.06
N ALA A 262 -2.66 -4.19 19.16
CA ALA A 262 -3.13 -4.78 20.41
C ALA A 262 -2.07 -4.72 21.53
N ILE A 263 -0.79 -4.69 21.15
CA ILE A 263 0.35 -4.43 22.05
C ILE A 263 0.80 -2.99 21.80
N ALA A 264 0.31 -2.07 22.60
CA ALA A 264 0.60 -0.64 22.46
C ALA A 264 2.08 -0.30 22.69
N LEU A 265 2.71 -0.96 23.66
CA LEU A 265 4.12 -0.80 24.00
C LEU A 265 4.81 -2.16 23.97
N PRO A 266 5.54 -2.50 22.90
CA PRO A 266 6.32 -3.76 22.84
C PRO A 266 7.32 -3.92 23.97
N THR A 267 7.83 -2.83 24.55
CA THR A 267 8.73 -2.83 25.69
C THR A 267 8.11 -3.35 26.98
N ASP A 268 6.78 -3.34 27.09
CA ASP A 268 6.06 -3.95 28.22
C ASP A 268 6.03 -5.50 28.15
N HIS A 269 6.48 -6.06 27.01
CA HIS A 269 6.43 -7.50 26.73
C HIS A 269 7.74 -8.07 26.25
N PHE A 270 8.67 -7.24 25.81
CA PHE A 270 9.98 -7.68 25.31
C PHE A 270 11.06 -6.63 25.60
N GLU A 271 12.17 -7.07 26.13
CA GLU A 271 13.34 -6.22 26.42
C GLU A 271 14.63 -6.94 26.04
N THR A 272 15.63 -6.18 25.61
CA THR A 272 16.99 -6.65 25.39
C THR A 272 17.92 -5.95 26.36
N VAL A 273 18.49 -6.70 27.28
CA VAL A 273 19.39 -6.18 28.32
C VAL A 273 20.82 -6.62 28.06
N LEU A 274 21.77 -5.67 28.15
CA LEU A 274 23.19 -5.93 28.09
C LEU A 274 23.75 -5.82 29.48
N TRP A 275 24.55 -6.83 29.93
CA TRP A 275 25.25 -6.79 31.22
C TRP A 275 26.63 -7.38 31.10
N THR A 276 27.49 -7.04 32.09
CA THR A 276 28.81 -7.65 32.27
C THR A 276 28.75 -8.67 33.40
N GLY A 277 29.15 -9.92 33.15
CA GLY A 277 29.29 -10.95 34.18
C GLY A 277 30.37 -10.55 35.20
N ASP A 278 30.14 -10.88 36.44
CA ASP A 278 31.08 -10.63 37.56
C ASP A 278 31.64 -11.94 38.18
N GLY A 279 31.26 -13.07 37.60
CA GLY A 279 31.67 -14.39 38.06
C GLY A 279 30.94 -14.88 39.31
N ALA A 280 29.93 -14.17 39.79
CA ALA A 280 29.13 -14.60 40.94
C ALA A 280 27.98 -15.51 40.50
N ASP A 281 27.55 -16.44 41.36
CA ASP A 281 26.47 -17.38 41.10
C ASP A 281 25.08 -16.68 41.06
N THR A 282 24.98 -15.49 41.63
CA THR A 282 23.75 -14.72 41.70
C THR A 282 24.01 -13.27 41.32
N LYS A 283 23.59 -12.87 40.13
CA LYS A 283 23.62 -11.48 39.69
C LYS A 283 22.23 -11.00 39.37
N ALA A 284 21.80 -9.96 40.05
CA ALA A 284 20.58 -9.26 39.63
C ALA A 284 20.87 -8.49 38.34
N ILE A 285 20.18 -8.80 37.28
CA ILE A 285 20.13 -8.02 36.06
C ILE A 285 19.05 -6.96 36.25
N ALA A 286 19.26 -5.76 35.67
CA ALA A 286 18.28 -4.69 35.76
C ALA A 286 16.88 -5.24 35.45
N ALA A 287 15.93 -4.92 36.32
CA ALA A 287 14.58 -5.45 36.18
C ALA A 287 13.92 -4.89 34.91
N SER A 288 13.32 -5.77 34.14
CA SER A 288 12.30 -5.36 33.18
C SER A 288 11.05 -4.90 33.91
N ASP A 289 10.27 -4.01 33.30
CA ASP A 289 9.01 -3.53 33.87
C ASP A 289 7.89 -4.59 33.79
N PHE A 290 8.19 -5.76 33.27
CA PHE A 290 7.24 -6.88 33.13
C PHE A 290 7.79 -8.19 33.74
N VAL A 291 6.90 -9.12 34.05
CA VAL A 291 7.27 -10.46 34.51
C VAL A 291 7.72 -11.29 33.30
N MET A 292 8.96 -11.74 33.35
CA MET A 292 9.59 -12.51 32.29
C MET A 292 9.13 -13.98 32.35
N ASP A 293 8.55 -14.49 31.27
CA ASP A 293 8.21 -15.91 31.07
C ASP A 293 9.25 -16.66 30.24
N PHE A 294 10.03 -15.94 29.43
CA PHE A 294 11.06 -16.49 28.57
C PHE A 294 12.31 -15.63 28.58
N ALA A 295 13.48 -16.23 28.69
CA ALA A 295 14.77 -15.56 28.53
C ALA A 295 15.70 -16.31 27.58
N TRP A 296 16.28 -15.56 26.65
CA TRP A 296 17.34 -16.04 25.77
C TRP A 296 18.62 -15.31 26.06
N ILE A 297 19.62 -16.02 26.58
CA ILE A 297 20.87 -15.46 27.05
C ILE A 297 22.01 -15.88 26.12
N LYS A 298 22.80 -14.90 25.68
CA LYS A 298 23.92 -15.10 24.77
C LYS A 298 25.19 -14.42 25.30
N ASN A 299 26.28 -15.18 25.43
CA ASN A 299 27.60 -14.61 25.64
C ASN A 299 28.09 -13.91 24.37
N ARG A 300 28.49 -12.62 24.50
CA ARG A 300 28.99 -11.81 23.39
C ARG A 300 30.51 -11.79 23.28
N SER A 301 31.22 -12.20 24.35
CA SER A 301 32.68 -12.14 24.46
C SER A 301 33.36 -13.46 24.12
N ALA A 302 32.62 -14.58 24.08
CA ALA A 302 33.15 -15.89 23.79
C ALA A 302 32.17 -16.71 22.97
N ALA A 303 32.64 -17.73 22.29
CA ALA A 303 31.83 -18.69 21.51
C ALA A 303 31.18 -19.72 22.43
N GLU A 304 30.22 -19.26 23.24
CA GLU A 304 29.46 -20.11 24.14
C GLU A 304 28.08 -20.44 23.55
N ASN A 305 27.49 -21.56 24.00
CA ASN A 305 26.12 -21.91 23.65
C ASN A 305 25.14 -20.88 24.22
N ASN A 306 24.01 -20.73 23.56
CA ASN A 306 22.89 -19.97 24.08
C ASN A 306 22.28 -20.72 25.28
N VAL A 307 21.85 -19.96 26.28
CA VAL A 307 21.02 -20.48 27.37
C VAL A 307 19.62 -19.96 27.19
N VAL A 308 18.67 -20.84 27.25
CA VAL A 308 17.24 -20.52 27.18
C VAL A 308 16.62 -20.92 28.49
N TRP A 309 15.80 -20.04 29.03
CA TRP A 309 15.02 -20.29 30.24
C TRP A 309 13.55 -19.99 29.91
N ASP A 310 12.68 -20.84 30.41
CA ASP A 310 11.23 -20.77 30.23
C ASP A 310 10.58 -20.98 31.59
N ARG A 311 9.60 -20.15 31.89
CA ARG A 311 8.80 -20.26 33.11
C ARG A 311 7.64 -21.21 32.85
N VAL A 312 7.78 -22.47 33.26
CA VAL A 312 6.70 -23.47 33.22
C VAL A 312 5.76 -23.32 34.41
#